data_da7a97c944640298213ada8623cfd251
#
_entry.id   da7a97c944640298213ada8623cfd251
#
_cell.length_a   1.000
_cell.length_b   1.000
_cell.length_c   1.000
_cell.angle_alpha   90.00
_cell.angle_beta   90.00
_cell.angle_gamma   90.00
#
_symmetry.space_group_name_H-M   'P 1'
#
loop_
_entity.id
_entity.type
_entity.pdbx_description
1 polymer ?
#
loop_
_entity_poly.entity_id
_entity_poly.type
_entity_poly.pdbx_seq_one_letter_code
_entity_poly.pdbx_strand_id
1 'polypeptide(L)'
;MANATLEFERSLSEARSELLRFQADRTEASIRRQQDRQRRENVISDADALIGQLAARMSAEQDVIAPRAGKLVQLTGSPGDGVHKGDTVAIISDAGDGRLRCYAFFPLTEGKRVQRDMRAHVEPSIADRERFGVISAVVRDVDPVVGTRESFLRIINSPEFAQDMERRDDGTVSVVIDLTLDPAAPTGLRWTGGVGYPKQLTPGTLCDVDVVTEDVAPISILIPWLKQAFGGR
;
A
#
# COMPACT_ATOMS: atom_id res chain seq x y z
N MET A 1 78.94 -65.69 -16.51
CA MET A 1 77.68 -65.73 -15.66
C MET A 1 77.35 -64.37 -15.06
N ALA A 2 78.30 -63.60 -14.56
CA ALA A 2 78.00 -62.27 -13.91
C ALA A 2 77.34 -61.21 -14.86
N ASN A 3 77.61 -61.16 -16.15
CA ASN A 3 77.03 -60.23 -17.12
C ASN A 3 75.53 -60.49 -17.40
N ALA A 4 75.12 -61.76 -17.45
CA ALA A 4 73.70 -62.12 -17.70
C ALA A 4 72.77 -61.75 -16.53
N THR A 5 73.30 -61.84 -15.30
CA THR A 5 72.55 -61.42 -14.09
C THR A 5 72.38 -59.91 -14.01
N LEU A 6 73.39 -59.16 -14.40
CA LEU A 6 73.31 -57.68 -14.48
C LEU A 6 72.34 -57.16 -15.56
N GLU A 7 72.31 -57.84 -16.76
CA GLU A 7 71.34 -57.51 -17.80
C GLU A 7 69.89 -57.82 -17.35
N PHE A 8 69.66 -58.92 -16.65
CA PHE A 8 68.37 -59.29 -16.11
C PHE A 8 67.93 -58.33 -15.06
N GLU A 9 68.80 -57.91 -14.13
CA GLU A 9 68.46 -56.90 -13.11
C GLU A 9 68.12 -55.55 -13.74
N ARG A 10 68.81 -55.13 -14.80
CA ARG A 10 68.48 -53.90 -15.54
C ARG A 10 67.10 -54.00 -16.19
N SER A 11 66.82 -55.09 -16.89
CA SER A 11 65.51 -55.26 -17.54
C SER A 11 64.37 -55.34 -16.57
N LEU A 12 64.61 -55.91 -15.39
CA LEU A 12 63.61 -55.94 -14.32
C LEU A 12 63.39 -54.60 -13.69
N SER A 13 64.43 -53.76 -13.54
CA SER A 13 64.31 -52.41 -13.02
C SER A 13 63.60 -51.45 -14.02
N GLU A 14 63.89 -51.65 -15.35
CA GLU A 14 63.17 -50.93 -16.40
C GLU A 14 61.69 -51.28 -16.43
N ALA A 15 61.38 -52.60 -16.43
CA ALA A 15 59.95 -53.03 -16.35
C ALA A 15 59.19 -52.52 -15.12
N ARG A 16 59.90 -52.49 -13.99
CA ARG A 16 59.26 -51.85 -12.74
C ARG A 16 59.06 -50.37 -12.93
N SER A 17 59.97 -49.65 -13.50
CA SER A 17 59.84 -48.20 -13.72
C SER A 17 58.71 -47.88 -14.71
N GLU A 18 58.56 -48.68 -15.76
CA GLU A 18 57.43 -48.57 -16.70
C GLU A 18 56.08 -48.84 -15.99
N LEU A 19 55.99 -49.89 -15.20
CA LEU A 19 54.79 -50.27 -14.47
C LEU A 19 54.38 -49.17 -13.52
N LEU A 20 55.32 -48.55 -12.81
CA LEU A 20 55.06 -47.41 -11.94
C LEU A 20 54.56 -46.18 -12.71
N ARG A 21 55.13 -45.92 -13.91
CA ARG A 21 54.64 -44.83 -14.79
C ARG A 21 53.22 -45.10 -15.25
N PHE A 22 52.91 -46.30 -15.71
CA PHE A 22 51.53 -46.66 -16.11
C PHE A 22 50.53 -46.58 -14.96
N GLN A 23 50.96 -46.95 -13.75
CA GLN A 23 50.12 -46.78 -12.55
C GLN A 23 49.87 -45.31 -12.22
N ALA A 24 50.88 -44.44 -12.30
CA ALA A 24 50.77 -43.03 -12.10
C ALA A 24 49.85 -42.39 -13.15
N ASP A 25 50.05 -42.68 -14.45
CA ASP A 25 49.21 -42.16 -15.53
C ASP A 25 47.76 -42.59 -15.39
N ARG A 26 47.53 -43.86 -15.01
CA ARG A 26 46.17 -44.35 -14.73
C ARG A 26 45.49 -43.62 -13.57
N THR A 27 46.25 -43.35 -12.51
CA THR A 27 45.76 -42.63 -11.34
C THR A 27 45.45 -41.20 -11.72
N GLU A 28 46.33 -40.52 -12.43
CA GLU A 28 46.11 -39.16 -12.90
C GLU A 28 44.89 -39.05 -13.84
N ALA A 29 44.76 -39.99 -14.78
CA ALA A 29 43.60 -40.05 -15.66
C ALA A 29 42.27 -40.30 -14.89
N SER A 30 42.31 -41.08 -13.80
CA SER A 30 41.15 -41.30 -12.95
C SER A 30 40.74 -40.02 -12.17
N ILE A 31 41.72 -39.31 -11.62
CA ILE A 31 41.51 -38.04 -10.93
C ILE A 31 40.94 -36.98 -11.89
N ARG A 32 41.54 -36.84 -13.07
CA ARG A 32 41.01 -35.90 -14.10
C ARG A 32 39.56 -36.20 -14.46
N ARG A 33 39.22 -37.49 -14.70
CA ARG A 33 37.83 -37.89 -14.99
C ARG A 33 36.88 -37.60 -13.84
N GLN A 34 37.31 -37.78 -12.60
CA GLN A 34 36.50 -37.45 -11.43
C GLN A 34 36.30 -35.95 -11.28
N GLN A 35 37.34 -35.14 -11.50
CA GLN A 35 37.24 -33.68 -11.49
C GLN A 35 36.32 -33.17 -12.61
N ASP A 36 36.42 -33.73 -13.81
CA ASP A 36 35.55 -33.34 -14.93
C ASP A 36 34.10 -33.75 -14.71
N ARG A 37 33.87 -34.87 -14.04
CA ARG A 37 32.51 -35.28 -13.63
C ARG A 37 31.96 -34.28 -12.62
N GLN A 38 32.72 -33.97 -11.58
CA GLN A 38 32.30 -33.02 -10.54
C GLN A 38 32.01 -31.64 -11.10
N ARG A 39 32.87 -31.17 -12.03
CA ARG A 39 32.61 -29.88 -12.70
C ARG A 39 31.30 -29.90 -13.49
N ARG A 40 31.03 -30.97 -14.24
CA ARG A 40 29.76 -31.09 -14.98
C ARG A 40 28.56 -31.18 -14.06
N GLU A 41 28.64 -31.92 -12.96
CA GLU A 41 27.58 -32.00 -11.96
C GLU A 41 27.29 -30.65 -11.32
N ASN A 42 28.33 -29.89 -10.98
CA ASN A 42 28.16 -28.52 -10.46
C ASN A 42 27.45 -27.58 -11.45
N VAL A 43 27.90 -27.61 -12.74
CA VAL A 43 27.27 -26.79 -13.80
C VAL A 43 25.80 -27.16 -14.01
N ILE A 44 25.46 -28.44 -13.96
CA ILE A 44 24.07 -28.90 -14.07
C ILE A 44 23.28 -28.42 -12.86
N SER A 45 23.79 -28.57 -11.64
CA SER A 45 23.14 -28.12 -10.41
C SER A 45 22.88 -26.61 -10.40
N ASP A 46 23.88 -25.82 -10.85
CA ASP A 46 23.73 -24.36 -10.95
C ASP A 46 22.67 -23.97 -11.99
N ALA A 47 22.65 -24.67 -13.13
CA ALA A 47 21.65 -24.45 -14.17
C ALA A 47 20.23 -24.81 -13.67
N ASP A 48 20.07 -25.94 -12.99
CA ASP A 48 18.79 -26.36 -12.41
C ASP A 48 18.31 -25.37 -11.34
N ALA A 49 19.20 -24.87 -10.49
CA ALA A 49 18.87 -23.85 -9.51
C ALA A 49 18.39 -22.53 -10.17
N LEU A 50 19.08 -22.12 -11.26
CA LEU A 50 18.68 -20.94 -12.03
C LEU A 50 17.32 -21.14 -12.71
N ILE A 51 17.07 -22.29 -13.31
CA ILE A 51 15.77 -22.63 -13.90
C ILE A 51 14.67 -22.57 -12.84
N GLY A 52 14.91 -23.15 -11.66
CA GLY A 52 13.98 -23.11 -10.55
C GLY A 52 13.67 -21.68 -10.09
N GLN A 53 14.67 -20.82 -9.99
CA GLN A 53 14.48 -19.40 -9.65
C GLN A 53 13.68 -18.65 -10.71
N LEU A 54 13.99 -18.87 -11.99
CA LEU A 54 13.26 -18.23 -13.09
C LEU A 54 11.80 -18.70 -13.15
N ALA A 55 11.56 -19.99 -13.00
CA ALA A 55 10.20 -20.55 -12.97
C ALA A 55 9.38 -19.99 -11.79
N ALA A 56 9.97 -19.91 -10.60
CA ALA A 56 9.32 -19.31 -9.43
C ALA A 56 9.02 -17.82 -9.63
N ARG A 57 9.94 -17.08 -10.24
CA ARG A 57 9.73 -15.66 -10.58
C ARG A 57 8.62 -15.51 -11.61
N MET A 58 8.63 -16.29 -12.68
CA MET A 58 7.57 -16.27 -13.69
C MET A 58 6.19 -16.54 -13.08
N SER A 59 6.04 -17.55 -12.23
CA SER A 59 4.75 -17.87 -11.60
C SER A 59 4.29 -16.77 -10.64
N ALA A 60 5.21 -16.09 -9.95
CA ALA A 60 4.87 -14.98 -9.04
C ALA A 60 4.48 -13.69 -9.79
N GLU A 61 4.95 -13.52 -11.03
CA GLU A 61 4.70 -12.32 -11.85
C GLU A 61 3.55 -12.50 -12.86
N GLN A 62 3.04 -13.72 -13.06
CA GLN A 62 1.95 -14.00 -13.99
C GLN A 62 0.58 -13.53 -13.50
N ASP A 63 0.32 -13.61 -12.21
CA ASP A 63 -0.98 -13.32 -11.63
C ASP A 63 -0.93 -12.10 -10.72
N VAL A 64 -1.71 -11.08 -11.05
CA VAL A 64 -1.94 -9.93 -10.16
C VAL A 64 -3.13 -10.25 -9.26
N ILE A 65 -2.86 -10.62 -8.03
CA ILE A 65 -3.90 -10.99 -7.06
C ILE A 65 -4.34 -9.76 -6.27
N ALA A 66 -5.66 -9.56 -6.16
CA ALA A 66 -6.21 -8.51 -5.32
C ALA A 66 -5.85 -8.75 -3.84
N PRO A 67 -5.24 -7.76 -3.15
CA PRO A 67 -4.82 -7.91 -1.75
C PRO A 67 -6.00 -7.97 -0.77
N ARG A 68 -7.19 -7.54 -1.18
CA ARG A 68 -8.42 -7.51 -0.39
C ARG A 68 -9.63 -7.72 -1.28
N ALA A 69 -10.72 -8.16 -0.65
CA ALA A 69 -12.03 -8.18 -1.29
C ALA A 69 -12.54 -6.75 -1.50
N GLY A 70 -13.09 -6.45 -2.67
CA GLY A 70 -13.58 -5.12 -2.99
C GLY A 70 -14.28 -5.09 -4.34
N LYS A 71 -14.78 -3.91 -4.72
CA LYS A 71 -15.37 -3.67 -6.04
C LYS A 71 -14.30 -3.08 -6.96
N LEU A 72 -14.12 -3.69 -8.12
CA LEU A 72 -13.26 -3.12 -9.17
C LEU A 72 -13.90 -1.81 -9.65
N VAL A 73 -13.19 -0.69 -9.44
CA VAL A 73 -13.64 0.65 -9.85
C VAL A 73 -13.11 0.99 -11.23
N GLN A 74 -11.85 0.67 -11.46
CA GLN A 74 -11.18 1.00 -12.72
C GLN A 74 -10.14 -0.07 -13.05
N LEU A 75 -10.07 -0.43 -14.31
CA LEU A 75 -8.99 -1.20 -14.91
C LEU A 75 -8.13 -0.23 -15.73
N THR A 76 -6.84 -0.18 -15.42
CA THR A 76 -5.89 0.70 -16.10
C THR A 76 -5.11 -0.14 -17.11
N GLY A 77 -5.33 0.09 -18.39
CA GLY A 77 -4.69 -0.67 -19.48
C GLY A 77 -5.64 -1.60 -20.21
N SER A 78 -5.21 -2.00 -21.40
CA SER A 78 -5.94 -2.89 -22.29
C SER A 78 -5.26 -4.25 -22.37
N PRO A 79 -5.99 -5.33 -22.70
CA PRO A 79 -5.37 -6.62 -22.95
C PRO A 79 -4.27 -6.53 -24.03
N GLY A 80 -3.09 -6.98 -23.69
CA GLY A 80 -1.89 -6.90 -24.55
C GLY A 80 -0.90 -5.78 -24.21
N ASP A 81 -1.27 -4.87 -23.30
CA ASP A 81 -0.34 -3.85 -22.83
C ASP A 81 0.73 -4.45 -21.91
N GLY A 82 1.98 -3.98 -22.07
CA GLY A 82 3.07 -4.35 -21.18
C GLY A 82 2.93 -3.66 -19.81
N VAL A 83 3.01 -4.42 -18.73
CA VAL A 83 2.91 -3.92 -17.35
C VAL A 83 4.26 -4.07 -16.67
N HIS A 84 4.73 -3.03 -15.98
CA HIS A 84 5.97 -3.03 -15.23
C HIS A 84 5.69 -3.02 -13.72
N LYS A 85 6.69 -3.44 -12.96
CA LYS A 85 6.60 -3.39 -11.50
C LYS A 85 6.45 -1.94 -11.01
N GLY A 86 5.33 -1.67 -10.32
CA GLY A 86 4.97 -0.34 -9.85
C GLY A 86 3.83 0.32 -10.63
N ASP A 87 3.44 -0.24 -11.78
CA ASP A 87 2.31 0.26 -12.54
C ASP A 87 0.99 -0.05 -11.84
N THR A 88 0.05 0.88 -11.93
CA THR A 88 -1.31 0.66 -11.44
C THR A 88 -2.10 -0.12 -12.47
N VAL A 89 -2.38 -1.38 -12.18
CA VAL A 89 -3.16 -2.27 -13.09
C VAL A 89 -4.66 -2.10 -12.88
N ALA A 90 -5.08 -1.96 -11.61
CA ALA A 90 -6.49 -1.84 -11.26
C ALA A 90 -6.67 -1.05 -9.97
N ILE A 91 -7.81 -0.37 -9.87
CA ILE A 91 -8.23 0.32 -8.66
C ILE A 91 -9.42 -0.44 -8.08
N ILE A 92 -9.24 -0.92 -6.85
CA ILE A 92 -10.27 -1.64 -6.12
C ILE A 92 -10.75 -0.74 -4.98
N SER A 93 -12.05 -0.44 -4.98
CA SER A 93 -12.69 0.18 -3.82
C SER A 93 -12.85 -0.88 -2.73
N ASP A 94 -12.34 -0.59 -1.55
CA ASP A 94 -12.57 -1.45 -0.39
C ASP A 94 -14.08 -1.55 -0.16
N ALA A 95 -14.59 -2.78 -0.05
CA ALA A 95 -15.99 -3.00 0.31
C ALA A 95 -16.27 -2.49 1.73
N GLY A 96 -15.21 -2.34 2.54
CA GLY A 96 -15.26 -1.84 3.91
C GLY A 96 -16.41 -2.44 4.73
N ASP A 97 -16.89 -1.68 5.68
CA ASP A 97 -18.14 -1.94 6.41
C ASP A 97 -19.39 -1.43 5.65
N GLY A 98 -19.24 -1.06 4.38
CA GLY A 98 -20.30 -0.46 3.54
C GLY A 98 -20.68 0.97 3.95
N ARG A 99 -19.99 1.56 4.91
CA ARG A 99 -20.27 2.91 5.41
C ARG A 99 -19.51 3.95 4.61
N LEU A 100 -20.23 4.97 4.19
CA LEU A 100 -19.59 6.16 3.62
C LEU A 100 -18.88 6.92 4.74
N ARG A 101 -17.67 7.39 4.43
CA ARG A 101 -16.88 8.29 5.27
C ARG A 101 -16.56 9.56 4.49
N CYS A 102 -16.50 10.67 5.20
CA CYS A 102 -16.05 11.92 4.63
C CYS A 102 -14.61 12.20 5.07
N TYR A 103 -13.79 12.63 4.13
CA TYR A 103 -12.44 13.13 4.39
C TYR A 103 -12.45 14.63 4.16
N ALA A 104 -12.23 15.40 5.22
CA ALA A 104 -12.17 16.85 5.17
C ALA A 104 -10.73 17.33 5.30
N PHE A 105 -10.41 18.44 4.66
CA PHE A 105 -9.10 19.04 4.61
C PHE A 105 -9.19 20.48 5.11
N PHE A 106 -8.66 20.72 6.30
CA PHE A 106 -8.69 22.02 6.94
C PHE A 106 -7.32 22.70 6.90
N PRO A 107 -7.27 24.04 6.78
CA PRO A 107 -6.03 24.78 7.06
C PRO A 107 -5.50 24.45 8.44
N LEU A 108 -4.18 24.47 8.62
CA LEU A 108 -3.53 24.07 9.87
C LEU A 108 -4.08 24.82 11.08
N THR A 109 -4.38 26.11 10.95
CA THR A 109 -4.91 26.97 12.01
C THR A 109 -6.28 26.52 12.50
N GLU A 110 -7.13 26.05 11.60
CA GLU A 110 -8.47 25.54 11.92
C GLU A 110 -8.42 24.08 12.32
N GLY A 111 -7.67 23.26 11.58
CA GLY A 111 -7.53 21.83 11.84
C GLY A 111 -7.00 21.50 13.23
N LYS A 112 -6.13 22.35 13.81
CA LYS A 112 -5.64 22.21 15.19
C LYS A 112 -6.70 22.41 16.27
N ARG A 113 -7.84 23.01 15.94
CA ARG A 113 -8.97 23.18 16.85
C ARG A 113 -9.94 22.01 16.80
N VAL A 114 -9.87 21.21 15.75
CA VAL A 114 -10.71 20.03 15.58
C VAL A 114 -10.18 18.90 16.47
N GLN A 115 -11.08 18.27 17.20
CA GLN A 115 -10.77 17.14 18.07
C GLN A 115 -11.69 15.96 17.75
N ARG A 116 -11.26 14.78 18.14
CA ARG A 116 -12.07 13.56 18.04
C ARG A 116 -13.38 13.73 18.81
N ASP A 117 -14.44 13.10 18.31
CA ASP A 117 -15.80 13.11 18.88
C ASP A 117 -16.54 14.46 18.77
N MET A 118 -15.96 15.49 18.14
CA MET A 118 -16.68 16.73 17.84
C MET A 118 -17.78 16.48 16.82
N ARG A 119 -18.88 17.22 16.96
CA ARG A 119 -19.98 17.20 15.98
C ARG A 119 -19.56 17.88 14.70
N ALA A 120 -19.97 17.30 13.58
CA ALA A 120 -19.73 17.86 12.26
C ALA A 120 -21.03 17.85 11.45
N HIS A 121 -21.10 18.77 10.51
CA HIS A 121 -22.15 18.86 9.50
C HIS A 121 -21.53 18.71 8.13
N VAL A 122 -22.05 17.79 7.33
CA VAL A 122 -21.55 17.52 6.00
C VAL A 122 -22.61 17.90 4.98
N GLU A 123 -22.26 18.77 4.06
CA GLU A 123 -23.09 19.25 2.98
C GLU A 123 -22.60 18.68 1.65
N PRO A 124 -23.27 17.67 1.09
CA PRO A 124 -22.92 17.17 -0.24
C PRO A 124 -23.26 18.18 -1.33
N SER A 125 -22.33 18.40 -2.27
CA SER A 125 -22.50 19.35 -3.39
C SER A 125 -23.71 19.05 -4.30
N ILE A 126 -24.23 17.82 -4.24
CA ILE A 126 -25.40 17.38 -5.02
C ILE A 126 -26.74 17.60 -4.31
N ALA A 127 -26.72 18.02 -3.05
CA ALA A 127 -27.91 18.22 -2.23
C ALA A 127 -28.00 19.69 -1.78
N ASP A 128 -29.12 20.31 -2.08
CA ASP A 128 -29.37 21.69 -1.69
C ASP A 128 -29.61 21.80 -0.16
N ARG A 129 -28.77 22.56 0.51
CA ARG A 129 -28.84 22.79 1.96
C ARG A 129 -30.18 23.39 2.44
N GLU A 130 -30.73 24.30 1.67
CA GLU A 130 -31.99 24.96 2.04
C GLU A 130 -33.16 23.97 2.01
N ARG A 131 -33.10 23.00 1.12
CA ARG A 131 -34.17 22.02 0.91
C ARG A 131 -34.01 20.77 1.77
N PHE A 132 -32.80 20.24 1.89
CA PHE A 132 -32.57 18.94 2.51
C PHE A 132 -31.82 19.03 3.85
N GLY A 133 -31.28 20.21 4.17
CA GLY A 133 -30.40 20.37 5.32
C GLY A 133 -29.00 19.79 5.07
N VAL A 134 -28.32 19.45 6.15
CA VAL A 134 -26.98 18.87 6.15
C VAL A 134 -26.99 17.50 6.83
N ILE A 135 -26.00 16.68 6.53
CA ILE A 135 -25.84 15.36 7.16
C ILE A 135 -25.15 15.56 8.52
N SER A 136 -25.75 15.02 9.58
CA SER A 136 -25.13 14.95 10.89
C SER A 136 -23.97 13.96 10.89
N ALA A 137 -22.85 14.34 11.45
CA ALA A 137 -21.64 13.56 11.45
C ALA A 137 -20.82 13.79 12.73
N VAL A 138 -19.83 12.95 12.96
CA VAL A 138 -18.91 13.03 14.10
C VAL A 138 -17.47 12.87 13.61
N VAL A 139 -16.57 13.68 14.15
CA VAL A 139 -15.14 13.57 13.88
C VAL A 139 -14.63 12.26 14.48
N ARG A 140 -14.16 11.38 13.63
CA ARG A 140 -13.58 10.09 14.04
C ARG A 140 -12.11 10.19 14.39
N ASP A 141 -11.35 10.88 13.54
CA ASP A 141 -9.91 11.00 13.69
C ASP A 141 -9.39 12.28 13.05
N VAL A 142 -8.33 12.81 13.61
CA VAL A 142 -7.65 14.00 13.12
C VAL A 142 -6.18 13.64 12.93
N ASP A 143 -5.64 13.87 11.74
CA ASP A 143 -4.22 13.64 11.49
C ASP A 143 -3.40 14.69 12.27
N PRO A 144 -2.50 14.28 13.16
CA PRO A 144 -1.72 15.22 13.97
C PRO A 144 -0.67 15.98 13.15
N VAL A 145 -0.37 15.51 11.94
CA VAL A 145 0.69 16.02 11.07
C VAL A 145 0.10 16.70 9.85
N VAL A 146 0.76 17.75 9.40
CA VAL A 146 0.44 18.38 8.10
C VAL A 146 0.57 17.35 7.00
N GLY A 147 -0.47 17.24 6.18
CA GLY A 147 -0.51 16.27 5.09
C GLY A 147 0.58 16.53 4.05
N THR A 148 1.17 15.47 3.55
CA THR A 148 2.06 15.49 2.38
C THR A 148 1.28 15.06 1.13
N ARG A 149 1.84 15.35 -0.04
CA ARG A 149 1.26 14.92 -1.31
C ARG A 149 0.94 13.42 -1.33
N GLU A 150 1.85 12.58 -0.81
CA GLU A 150 1.68 11.13 -0.75
C GLU A 150 0.53 10.72 0.18
N SER A 151 0.30 11.47 1.28
CA SER A 151 -0.83 11.22 2.17
C SER A 151 -2.17 11.55 1.51
N PHE A 152 -2.23 12.67 0.78
CA PHE A 152 -3.43 13.05 0.04
C PHE A 152 -3.74 12.10 -1.12
N LEU A 153 -2.71 11.65 -1.86
CA LEU A 153 -2.88 10.66 -2.92
C LEU A 153 -3.45 9.33 -2.41
N ARG A 154 -3.08 8.90 -1.21
CA ARG A 154 -3.65 7.69 -0.59
C ARG A 154 -5.13 7.81 -0.27
N ILE A 155 -5.60 9.02 0.03
CA ILE A 155 -6.99 9.27 0.40
C ILE A 155 -7.87 9.46 -0.83
N ILE A 156 -7.43 10.30 -1.78
CA ILE A 156 -8.29 10.79 -2.87
C ILE A 156 -7.94 10.17 -4.22
N ASN A 157 -6.75 9.62 -4.37
CA ASN A 157 -6.25 9.05 -5.63
C ASN A 157 -6.34 10.01 -6.83
N SER A 158 -6.25 11.33 -6.59
CA SER A 158 -6.20 12.37 -7.61
C SER A 158 -4.91 13.18 -7.48
N PRO A 159 -3.99 13.06 -8.45
CA PRO A 159 -2.72 13.79 -8.43
C PRO A 159 -2.89 15.31 -8.45
N GLU A 160 -3.90 15.80 -9.17
CA GLU A 160 -4.20 17.22 -9.29
C GLU A 160 -4.67 17.80 -7.95
N PHE A 161 -5.61 17.12 -7.31
CA PHE A 161 -6.10 17.54 -6.01
C PHE A 161 -5.02 17.47 -4.92
N ALA A 162 -4.19 16.43 -4.92
CA ALA A 162 -3.08 16.29 -3.98
C ALA A 162 -2.07 17.44 -4.15
N GLN A 163 -1.81 17.87 -5.38
CA GLN A 163 -0.92 19.00 -5.68
C GLN A 163 -1.53 20.33 -5.22
N ASP A 164 -2.83 20.54 -5.40
CA ASP A 164 -3.51 21.74 -4.93
C ASP A 164 -3.51 21.84 -3.41
N MET A 165 -3.70 20.72 -2.70
CA MET A 165 -3.63 20.70 -1.25
C MET A 165 -2.22 20.98 -0.71
N GLU A 166 -1.19 20.48 -1.39
CA GLU A 166 0.21 20.73 -1.04
C GLU A 166 0.62 22.18 -1.25
N ARG A 167 0.07 22.85 -2.27
CA ARG A 167 0.38 24.25 -2.60
C ARG A 167 -0.22 25.27 -1.64
N ARG A 168 -1.08 24.85 -0.71
CA ARG A 168 -1.64 25.75 0.29
C ARG A 168 -0.56 26.14 1.30
N ASP A 169 -0.20 27.39 1.33
CA ASP A 169 0.89 27.95 2.15
C ASP A 169 0.73 27.70 3.65
N ASP A 170 -0.52 27.58 4.13
CA ASP A 170 -0.84 27.39 5.54
C ASP A 170 -0.75 25.94 6.03
N GLY A 171 -0.39 25.01 5.13
CA GLY A 171 -0.44 23.56 5.41
C GLY A 171 -1.86 23.05 5.59
N THR A 172 -2.07 21.77 5.41
CA THR A 172 -3.39 21.15 5.44
C THR A 172 -3.40 19.94 6.39
N VAL A 173 -4.41 19.86 7.23
CA VAL A 173 -4.67 18.74 8.15
C VAL A 173 -5.84 17.93 7.61
N SER A 174 -5.68 16.61 7.53
CA SER A 174 -6.76 15.69 7.15
C SER A 174 -7.57 15.25 8.37
N VAL A 175 -8.88 15.26 8.22
CA VAL A 175 -9.84 14.85 9.24
C VAL A 175 -10.77 13.79 8.68
N VAL A 176 -10.90 12.69 9.38
CA VAL A 176 -11.82 11.60 9.03
C VAL A 176 -13.12 11.77 9.81
N ILE A 177 -14.23 11.76 9.10
CA ILE A 177 -15.55 12.03 9.63
C ILE A 177 -16.47 10.86 9.33
N ASP A 178 -17.06 10.30 10.38
CA ASP A 178 -18.08 9.26 10.27
C ASP A 178 -19.48 9.91 10.17
N LEU A 179 -20.22 9.54 9.12
CA LEU A 179 -21.59 10.01 8.91
C LEU A 179 -22.55 9.27 9.85
N THR A 180 -23.43 10.00 10.48
CA THR A 180 -24.45 9.41 11.36
C THR A 180 -25.50 8.67 10.55
N LEU A 181 -25.70 7.39 10.86
CA LEU A 181 -26.66 6.54 10.17
C LEU A 181 -28.08 6.80 10.65
N ASP A 182 -29.03 6.76 9.72
CA ASP A 182 -30.46 6.73 9.97
C ASP A 182 -31.14 5.77 8.99
N PRO A 183 -31.45 4.54 9.43
CA PRO A 183 -32.07 3.53 8.56
C PRO A 183 -33.44 3.95 8.00
N ALA A 184 -34.10 4.94 8.60
CA ALA A 184 -35.39 5.44 8.14
C ALA A 184 -35.28 6.41 6.97
N ALA A 185 -34.08 7.02 6.77
CA ALA A 185 -33.87 7.95 5.68
C ALA A 185 -33.55 7.21 4.36
N PRO A 186 -33.99 7.73 3.20
CA PRO A 186 -33.73 7.14 1.89
C PRO A 186 -32.24 6.90 1.59
N THR A 187 -31.37 7.77 2.11
CA THR A 187 -29.91 7.67 1.98
C THR A 187 -29.27 6.77 3.03
N GLY A 188 -30.00 6.32 4.06
CA GLY A 188 -29.46 5.64 5.23
C GLY A 188 -28.69 6.57 6.16
N LEU A 189 -28.72 7.91 5.96
CA LEU A 189 -27.96 8.91 6.70
C LEU A 189 -28.91 9.90 7.40
N ARG A 190 -28.48 10.42 8.56
CA ARG A 190 -29.25 11.38 9.34
C ARG A 190 -29.07 12.80 8.79
N TRP A 191 -30.15 13.37 8.28
CA TRP A 191 -30.23 14.73 7.78
C TRP A 191 -30.88 15.66 8.80
N THR A 192 -30.48 16.94 8.81
CA THR A 192 -31.09 17.95 9.68
C THR A 192 -32.40 18.52 9.12
N GLY A 193 -32.61 18.42 7.80
CA GLY A 193 -33.78 18.94 7.07
C GLY A 193 -34.89 17.90 6.84
N GLY A 194 -35.20 17.05 7.82
CA GLY A 194 -36.29 16.08 7.69
C GLY A 194 -35.94 14.81 6.97
N VAL A 195 -36.64 14.47 5.86
CA VAL A 195 -36.42 13.21 5.13
C VAL A 195 -35.07 13.14 4.40
N GLY A 196 -34.43 14.30 4.17
CA GLY A 196 -33.15 14.38 3.50
C GLY A 196 -33.19 14.19 1.98
N TYR A 197 -32.03 13.99 1.38
CA TYR A 197 -31.90 13.80 -0.06
C TYR A 197 -32.46 12.45 -0.51
N PRO A 198 -33.25 12.39 -1.63
CA PRO A 198 -33.99 11.18 -2.01
C PRO A 198 -33.14 10.09 -2.68
N LYS A 199 -31.91 10.41 -3.14
CA LYS A 199 -31.02 9.45 -3.82
C LYS A 199 -29.88 9.06 -2.92
N GLN A 200 -29.36 7.83 -3.11
CA GLN A 200 -28.17 7.37 -2.40
C GLN A 200 -26.93 8.18 -2.77
N LEU A 201 -26.09 8.48 -1.78
CA LEU A 201 -24.78 9.08 -1.99
C LEU A 201 -23.79 8.02 -2.45
N THR A 202 -22.93 8.39 -3.35
CA THR A 202 -21.88 7.51 -3.87
C THR A 202 -20.50 7.98 -3.43
N PRO A 203 -19.54 7.07 -3.27
CA PRO A 203 -18.15 7.46 -3.08
C PRO A 203 -17.67 8.41 -4.18
N GLY A 204 -16.85 9.40 -3.82
CA GLY A 204 -16.37 10.43 -4.75
C GLY A 204 -17.27 11.67 -4.84
N THR A 205 -18.38 11.72 -4.08
CA THR A 205 -19.19 12.95 -3.96
C THR A 205 -18.40 14.00 -3.18
N LEU A 206 -18.26 15.20 -3.75
CA LEU A 206 -17.67 16.35 -3.07
C LEU A 206 -18.63 16.86 -2.00
N CYS A 207 -18.07 17.35 -0.90
CA CYS A 207 -18.88 17.93 0.19
C CYS A 207 -18.12 19.04 0.91
N ASP A 208 -18.88 20.00 1.42
CA ASP A 208 -18.39 20.99 2.38
C ASP A 208 -18.63 20.48 3.80
N VAL A 209 -17.72 20.81 4.73
CA VAL A 209 -17.76 20.30 6.09
C VAL A 209 -17.58 21.41 7.09
N ASP A 210 -18.55 21.53 8.00
CA ASP A 210 -18.51 22.41 9.16
C ASP A 210 -18.30 21.57 10.42
N VAL A 211 -17.25 21.84 11.21
CA VAL A 211 -17.04 21.21 12.52
C VAL A 211 -17.38 22.20 13.64
N VAL A 212 -18.22 21.74 14.57
CA VAL A 212 -18.63 22.54 15.74
C VAL A 212 -17.52 22.47 16.79
N THR A 213 -16.67 23.50 16.81
CA THR A 213 -15.53 23.56 17.75
C THR A 213 -15.91 24.11 19.14
N GLU A 214 -16.95 24.93 19.24
CA GLU A 214 -17.43 25.51 20.50
C GLU A 214 -18.96 25.60 20.52
N ASP A 215 -19.58 25.11 21.59
CA ASP A 215 -21.00 25.34 21.86
C ASP A 215 -21.13 26.62 22.71
N VAL A 216 -21.37 27.75 22.07
CA VAL A 216 -21.59 29.03 22.79
C VAL A 216 -23.08 29.27 22.93
N ALA A 217 -23.55 29.36 24.14
CA ALA A 217 -24.97 29.72 24.39
C ALA A 217 -25.25 31.11 23.77
N PRO A 218 -26.32 31.28 22.98
CA PRO A 218 -26.64 32.56 22.32
C PRO A 218 -26.64 33.78 23.24
N ILE A 219 -27.06 33.59 24.49
CA ILE A 219 -27.12 34.65 25.50
C ILE A 219 -25.74 35.19 25.92
N SER A 220 -24.69 34.36 25.80
CA SER A 220 -23.30 34.77 26.13
C SER A 220 -22.66 35.64 25.06
N ILE A 221 -23.22 35.67 23.85
CA ILE A 221 -22.76 36.52 22.73
C ILE A 221 -23.37 37.91 22.86
N LEU A 222 -24.61 37.99 23.35
CA LEU A 222 -25.35 39.26 23.43
C LEU A 222 -24.93 40.16 24.62
N ILE A 223 -24.43 39.58 25.72
CA ILE A 223 -24.11 40.33 26.94
C ILE A 223 -22.78 39.85 27.57
N PRO A 224 -21.62 40.27 27.01
CA PRO A 224 -20.32 39.88 27.55
C PRO A 224 -20.05 40.27 29.02
N TRP A 225 -20.69 41.38 29.50
CA TRP A 225 -20.52 41.85 30.87
C TRP A 225 -21.23 40.98 31.93
N LEU A 226 -22.27 40.20 31.55
CA LEU A 226 -22.94 39.27 32.47
C LEU A 226 -22.03 38.10 32.91
N LYS A 227 -21.04 37.72 32.09
CA LYS A 227 -20.02 36.71 32.43
C LYS A 227 -19.16 37.15 33.62
N GLN A 228 -18.91 38.46 33.76
CA GLN A 228 -18.12 38.98 34.88
C GLN A 228 -18.94 39.11 36.17
N ALA A 229 -20.27 39.28 36.08
CA ALA A 229 -21.15 39.44 37.26
C ALA A 229 -21.52 38.12 37.95
N PHE A 230 -21.55 36.97 37.20
CA PHE A 230 -21.97 35.67 37.75
C PHE A 230 -20.85 34.61 37.79
N GLY A 231 -19.63 34.91 37.31
CA GLY A 231 -18.46 34.02 37.29
C GLY A 231 -17.52 34.15 38.48
N GLY A 232 -17.91 34.76 39.56
CA GLY A 232 -17.14 34.89 40.78
C GLY A 232 -17.55 33.85 41.83
N ARG A 233 -17.00 32.61 41.68
CA ARG A 233 -16.57 31.71 42.77
C ARG A 233 -16.07 30.43 42.20
#